data_ed8f3f699aa453489cf14144ae557b0b
#
_entry.id   ed8f3f699aa453489cf14144ae557b0b
#
_cell.length_a   1.000
_cell.length_b   1.000
_cell.length_c   1.000
_cell.angle_alpha   90.00
_cell.angle_beta   90.00
_cell.angle_gamma   90.00
#
_symmetry.space_group_name_H-M   'P 1'
#
loop_
_entity.id
_entity.type
_entity.pdbx_description
1 polymer ?
#
loop_
_entity_poly.entity_id
_entity_poly.type
_entity_poly.pdbx_seq_one_letter_code
_entity_poly.pdbx_strand_id
1 'polypeptide(L)'
;MAIMDSGGLEVLANLLETDDYKCKLGSLRVLRLITVHPNIRRSVTLMGGIELMIGILAESSLDLQLLATESLANLAKFKRARRVVRKHGGIPKLVDLLDVDTQQVSF
;
A
#
# COMPACT_ATOMS: atom_id res chain seq x y z
N MET A 1 -18.53 -8.22 1.23
CA MET A 1 -18.40 -8.23 -0.23
C MET A 1 -17.52 -9.39 -0.67
N ALA A 2 -17.97 -10.13 -1.65
CA ALA A 2 -17.22 -11.29 -2.12
C ALA A 2 -15.84 -10.93 -2.67
N ILE A 3 -15.74 -9.79 -3.33
CA ILE A 3 -14.48 -9.34 -3.92
C ILE A 3 -13.41 -9.03 -2.87
N MET A 4 -13.83 -8.78 -1.64
CA MET A 4 -12.92 -8.43 -0.55
C MET A 4 -12.55 -9.62 0.31
N ASP A 5 -12.89 -10.82 -0.10
CA ASP A 5 -12.42 -12.00 0.59
C ASP A 5 -10.91 -12.20 0.32
N SER A 6 -10.29 -13.17 1.00
CA SER A 6 -8.87 -13.40 0.87
C SER A 6 -8.44 -13.76 -0.55
N GLY A 7 -9.31 -14.38 -1.33
CA GLY A 7 -9.02 -14.69 -2.73
C GLY A 7 -8.89 -13.45 -3.58
N GLY A 8 -9.79 -12.47 -3.40
CA GLY A 8 -9.73 -11.22 -4.14
C GLY A 8 -8.49 -10.40 -3.82
N LEU A 9 -8.14 -10.32 -2.54
CA LEU A 9 -6.94 -9.60 -2.12
C LEU A 9 -5.67 -10.28 -2.61
N GLU A 10 -5.66 -11.60 -2.65
CA GLU A 10 -4.53 -12.36 -3.17
C GLU A 10 -4.29 -12.04 -4.64
N VAL A 11 -5.34 -11.93 -5.44
CA VAL A 11 -5.22 -11.53 -6.85
C VAL A 11 -4.60 -10.15 -6.96
N LEU A 12 -5.03 -9.20 -6.14
CA LEU A 12 -4.45 -7.85 -6.15
C LEU A 12 -2.97 -7.88 -5.77
N ALA A 13 -2.60 -8.68 -4.77
CA ALA A 13 -1.20 -8.82 -4.38
C ALA A 13 -0.36 -9.41 -5.51
N ASN A 14 -0.87 -10.43 -6.19
CA ASN A 14 -0.18 -11.02 -7.32
C ASN A 14 0.03 -10.02 -8.46
N LEU A 15 -0.96 -9.16 -8.72
CA LEU A 15 -0.84 -8.12 -9.72
C LEU A 15 0.21 -7.07 -9.37
N LEU A 16 0.45 -6.85 -8.08
CA LEU A 16 1.53 -5.94 -7.65
C LEU A 16 2.92 -6.51 -7.89
N GLU A 17 3.03 -7.83 -7.96
CA GLU A 17 4.32 -8.50 -8.15
C GLU A 17 4.70 -8.65 -9.61
N THR A 18 3.80 -8.38 -10.54
CA THR A 18 4.10 -8.50 -11.97
C THR A 18 4.98 -7.34 -12.45
N ASP A 19 5.59 -7.51 -13.61
CA ASP A 19 6.33 -6.42 -14.25
C ASP A 19 5.43 -5.54 -15.12
N ASP A 20 4.15 -5.90 -15.22
CA ASP A 20 3.21 -5.15 -16.06
C ASP A 20 2.77 -3.88 -15.33
N TYR A 21 3.14 -2.73 -15.88
CA TYR A 21 2.83 -1.43 -15.32
C TYR A 21 1.32 -1.21 -15.14
N LYS A 22 0.53 -1.58 -16.14
CA LYS A 22 -0.92 -1.37 -16.09
C LYS A 22 -1.56 -2.23 -15.00
N CYS A 23 -1.09 -3.45 -14.82
CA CYS A 23 -1.59 -4.33 -13.77
C CYS A 23 -1.27 -3.76 -12.39
N LYS A 24 -0.04 -3.30 -12.19
CA LYS A 24 0.36 -2.66 -10.94
C LYS A 24 -0.49 -1.42 -10.66
N LEU A 25 -0.64 -0.57 -11.66
CA LEU A 25 -1.39 0.67 -11.52
C LEU A 25 -2.84 0.40 -11.17
N GLY A 26 -3.48 -0.52 -11.88
CA GLY A 26 -4.86 -0.90 -11.61
C GLY A 26 -5.05 -1.49 -10.23
N SER A 27 -4.14 -2.37 -9.82
CA SER A 27 -4.19 -2.98 -8.49
C SER A 27 -4.04 -1.93 -7.39
N LEU A 28 -3.10 -1.01 -7.54
CA LEU A 28 -2.90 0.05 -6.55
C LEU A 28 -4.08 1.01 -6.48
N ARG A 29 -4.71 1.31 -7.60
CA ARG A 29 -5.92 2.13 -7.60
C ARG A 29 -7.03 1.49 -6.77
N VAL A 30 -7.22 0.19 -6.94
CA VAL A 30 -8.20 -0.54 -6.15
C VAL A 30 -7.81 -0.54 -4.68
N LEU A 31 -6.56 -0.85 -4.37
CA LEU A 31 -6.09 -0.88 -2.99
C LEU A 31 -6.23 0.48 -2.30
N ARG A 32 -5.95 1.57 -3.01
CA ARG A 32 -6.16 2.90 -2.43
C ARG A 32 -7.61 3.11 -2.02
N LEU A 33 -8.55 2.66 -2.84
CA LEU A 33 -9.97 2.82 -2.55
C LEU A 33 -10.43 1.93 -1.40
N ILE A 34 -9.98 0.68 -1.34
CA ILE A 34 -10.49 -0.26 -0.34
C ILE A 34 -9.78 -0.19 1.00
N THR A 35 -8.57 0.36 1.06
CA THR A 35 -7.82 0.45 2.32
C THR A 35 -8.38 1.48 3.29
N VAL A 36 -9.42 2.20 2.92
CA VAL A 36 -10.16 3.03 3.87
C VAL A 36 -11.01 2.19 4.83
N HIS A 37 -11.24 0.93 4.52
CA HIS A 37 -12.05 0.03 5.35
C HIS A 37 -11.17 -0.72 6.35
N PRO A 38 -11.52 -0.70 7.67
CA PRO A 38 -10.68 -1.32 8.69
C PRO A 38 -10.42 -2.81 8.47
N ASN A 39 -11.41 -3.56 8.03
CA ASN A 39 -11.25 -5.00 7.77
C ASN A 39 -10.24 -5.26 6.67
N ILE A 40 -10.24 -4.40 5.64
CA ILE A 40 -9.33 -4.54 4.52
C ILE A 40 -7.90 -4.20 4.94
N ARG A 41 -7.73 -3.18 5.77
CA ARG A 41 -6.40 -2.81 6.29
C ARG A 41 -5.74 -3.99 6.99
N ARG A 42 -6.51 -4.67 7.83
CA ARG A 42 -6.02 -5.83 8.54
C ARG A 42 -5.62 -6.95 7.57
N SER A 43 -6.50 -7.28 6.63
CA SER A 43 -6.24 -8.35 5.67
C SER A 43 -5.03 -8.06 4.80
N VAL A 44 -4.92 -6.84 4.28
CA VAL A 44 -3.78 -6.44 3.45
C VAL A 44 -2.48 -6.51 4.25
N THR A 45 -2.51 -6.06 5.50
CA THR A 45 -1.33 -6.12 6.37
C THR A 45 -0.87 -7.55 6.61
N LEU A 46 -1.83 -8.44 6.91
CA LEU A 46 -1.51 -9.82 7.25
C LEU A 46 -1.02 -10.65 6.04
N MET A 47 -1.42 -10.26 4.84
CA MET A 47 -1.00 -10.99 3.63
C MET A 47 0.29 -10.48 3.00
N GLY A 48 0.97 -9.53 3.64
CA GLY A 48 2.23 -9.02 3.13
C GLY A 48 2.10 -7.88 2.14
N GLY A 49 0.92 -7.25 2.04
CA GLY A 49 0.69 -6.17 1.09
C GLY A 49 1.53 -4.93 1.34
N ILE A 50 1.88 -4.67 2.60
CA ILE A 50 2.69 -3.50 2.95
C ILE A 50 4.09 -3.63 2.38
N GLU A 51 4.70 -4.80 2.51
CA GLU A 51 6.04 -5.05 1.98
C GLU A 51 6.08 -4.86 0.46
N LEU A 52 5.03 -5.31 -0.23
CA LEU A 52 4.91 -5.12 -1.68
C LEU A 52 4.82 -3.64 -2.04
N MET A 53 4.05 -2.88 -1.30
CA MET A 53 3.88 -1.44 -1.56
C MET A 53 5.18 -0.67 -1.27
N ILE A 54 5.90 -1.04 -0.22
CA ILE A 54 7.19 -0.42 0.07
C ILE A 54 8.17 -0.68 -1.08
N GLY A 55 8.15 -1.88 -1.64
CA GLY A 55 8.95 -2.19 -2.81
C GLY A 55 8.62 -1.29 -4.00
N ILE A 56 7.36 -0.96 -4.18
CA ILE A 56 6.92 -0.08 -5.27
C ILE A 56 7.43 1.35 -5.07
N LEU A 57 7.64 1.79 -3.85
CA LEU A 57 8.21 3.13 -3.60
C LEU A 57 9.61 3.28 -4.18
N ALA A 58 10.30 2.18 -4.42
CA ALA A 58 11.63 2.20 -5.02
C ALA A 58 11.61 2.23 -6.54
N GLU A 59 10.45 2.07 -7.17
CA GLU A 59 10.33 2.12 -8.63
C GLU A 59 10.36 3.56 -9.13
N SER A 60 10.65 3.72 -10.41
CA SER A 60 10.83 5.06 -10.98
C SER A 60 9.53 5.77 -11.35
N SER A 61 8.40 5.06 -11.38
CA SER A 61 7.13 5.65 -11.76
C SER A 61 6.54 6.49 -10.62
N LEU A 62 6.34 7.77 -10.87
CA LEU A 62 5.72 8.66 -9.90
C LEU A 62 4.27 8.25 -9.62
N ASP A 63 3.52 7.83 -10.64
CA ASP A 63 2.14 7.41 -10.48
C ASP A 63 2.03 6.22 -9.52
N LEU A 64 2.90 5.22 -9.69
CA LEU A 64 2.93 4.06 -8.80
C LEU A 64 3.34 4.46 -7.39
N GLN A 65 4.35 5.31 -7.27
CA GLN A 65 4.82 5.79 -5.96
C GLN A 65 3.72 6.52 -5.21
N LEU A 66 2.98 7.40 -5.88
CA LEU A 66 1.91 8.16 -5.25
C LEU A 66 0.76 7.26 -4.78
N LEU A 67 0.36 6.32 -5.62
CA LEU A 67 -0.71 5.40 -5.24
C LEU A 67 -0.30 4.48 -4.09
N ALA A 68 0.93 4.00 -4.11
CA ALA A 68 1.45 3.20 -3.00
C ALA A 68 1.51 4.02 -1.72
N THR A 69 1.96 5.27 -1.81
CA THR A 69 2.04 6.17 -0.66
C THR A 69 0.65 6.43 -0.06
N GLU A 70 -0.33 6.71 -0.91
CA GLU A 70 -1.69 6.95 -0.45
C GLU A 70 -2.29 5.70 0.22
N SER A 71 -2.06 4.54 -0.37
CA SER A 71 -2.53 3.28 0.20
C SER A 71 -1.86 2.98 1.54
N LEU A 72 -0.55 3.21 1.62
CA LEU A 72 0.18 3.04 2.88
C LEU A 72 -0.29 4.03 3.94
N ALA A 73 -0.62 5.25 3.56
CA ALA A 73 -1.17 6.23 4.49
C ALA A 73 -2.51 5.75 5.06
N ASN A 74 -3.36 5.17 4.22
CA ASN A 74 -4.61 4.58 4.69
C ASN A 74 -4.34 3.41 5.65
N LEU A 75 -3.39 2.55 5.29
CA LEU A 75 -3.03 1.40 6.12
C LEU A 75 -2.43 1.83 7.46
N ALA A 76 -1.74 2.96 7.50
CA ALA A 76 -1.11 3.46 8.72
C ALA A 76 -2.10 3.77 9.86
N LYS A 77 -3.39 3.82 9.55
CA LYS A 77 -4.42 3.93 10.58
C LYS A 77 -4.54 2.66 11.41
N PHE A 78 -3.99 1.55 10.92
CA PHE A 78 -3.94 0.27 11.62
C PHE A 78 -2.57 0.15 12.30
N LYS A 79 -2.58 -0.03 13.63
CA LYS A 79 -1.34 -0.01 14.43
C LYS A 79 -0.31 -1.06 13.98
N ARG A 80 -0.79 -2.27 13.67
CA ARG A 80 0.10 -3.34 13.19
C ARG A 80 0.76 -2.98 11.85
N ALA A 81 0.03 -2.27 10.99
CA ALA A 81 0.59 -1.82 9.72
C ALA A 81 1.75 -0.85 9.93
N ARG A 82 1.62 0.06 10.89
CA ARG A 82 2.71 0.99 11.22
C ARG A 82 3.97 0.26 11.67
N ARG A 83 3.82 -0.83 12.42
CA ARG A 83 4.97 -1.65 12.83
C ARG A 83 5.64 -2.30 11.64
N VAL A 84 4.86 -2.81 10.70
CA VAL A 84 5.40 -3.44 9.49
C VAL A 84 6.14 -2.43 8.64
N VAL A 85 5.58 -1.23 8.47
CA VAL A 85 6.24 -0.16 7.72
C VAL A 85 7.59 0.19 8.33
N ARG A 86 7.64 0.35 9.65
CA ARG A 86 8.90 0.66 10.34
C ARG A 86 9.93 -0.46 10.16
N LYS A 87 9.48 -1.70 10.32
CA LYS A 87 10.35 -2.86 10.22
C LYS A 87 11.03 -2.96 8.86
N HIS A 88 10.34 -2.58 7.80
CA HIS A 88 10.85 -2.67 6.44
C HIS A 88 11.49 -1.37 5.93
N GLY A 89 11.72 -0.41 6.83
CA GLY A 89 12.40 0.83 6.46
C GLY A 89 11.59 1.74 5.55
N GLY A 90 10.26 1.60 5.58
CA GLY A 90 9.39 2.37 4.70
C GLY A 90 9.18 3.82 5.10
N ILE A 91 9.40 4.17 6.36
CA ILE A 91 9.10 5.51 6.86
C ILE A 91 9.94 6.59 6.16
N PRO A 92 11.25 6.46 6.02
CA PRO A 92 12.03 7.48 5.30
C PRO A 92 11.54 7.68 3.88
N LYS A 93 11.20 6.61 3.18
CA LYS A 93 10.67 6.71 1.81
C LYS A 93 9.34 7.42 1.76
N LEU A 94 8.44 7.12 2.71
CA LEU A 94 7.15 7.77 2.80
C LEU A 94 7.29 9.26 3.11
N VAL A 95 8.20 9.60 4.03
CA VAL A 95 8.43 10.99 4.39
C VAL A 95 8.90 11.78 3.17
N ASP A 96 9.83 11.22 2.40
CA ASP A 96 10.32 11.88 1.19
C ASP A 96 9.20 12.16 0.21
N LEU A 97 8.28 11.22 0.03
CA LEU A 97 7.18 11.36 -0.92
C LEU A 97 6.05 12.26 -0.41
N LEU A 98 5.85 12.29 0.89
CA LEU A 98 4.78 13.07 1.52
C LEU A 98 5.22 14.46 1.95
N ASP A 99 6.49 14.74 1.91
CA ASP A 99 7.08 15.97 2.46
C ASP A 99 6.50 17.24 1.83
N VAL A 100 6.06 17.14 0.60
CA VAL A 100 5.59 18.30 -0.15
C VAL A 100 4.22 18.76 0.31
N ASP A 101 3.30 17.84 0.58
CA ASP A 101 1.91 18.20 0.69
C ASP A 101 1.25 17.85 2.01
N THR A 102 1.85 17.04 2.84
CA THR A 102 1.18 16.67 4.06
C THR A 102 2.13 16.23 5.15
N GLN A 103 1.74 16.55 6.34
CA GLN A 103 2.40 16.12 7.56
C GLN A 103 1.42 15.29 8.39
N GLN A 104 0.37 14.82 7.76
CA GLN A 104 -0.75 14.20 8.46
C GLN A 104 -0.51 12.75 8.83
N VAL A 105 0.39 12.08 8.13
CA VAL A 105 0.66 10.67 8.40
C VAL A 105 1.59 10.54 9.59
N SER A 106 1.16 9.75 10.56
CA SER A 106 1.93 9.50 11.78
C SER A 106 2.34 8.04 11.86
N PHE A 107 3.60 7.81 12.00
CA PHE A 107 4.17 6.48 12.18
C PHE A 107 4.92 6.38 13.53
#